data_9244fcb9c54e07d30735c7b88d1ba154
#
_entry.id   9244fcb9c54e07d30735c7b88d1ba154
#
_cell.length_a   1.000
_cell.length_b   1.000
_cell.length_c   1.000
_cell.angle_alpha   90.00
_cell.angle_beta   90.00
_cell.angle_gamma   90.00
#
_symmetry.space_group_name_H-M   'P 1'
#
loop_
_entity.id
_entity.type
_entity.pdbx_description
1 polymer ?
#
loop_
_entity_poly.entity_id
_entity_poly.type
_entity_poly.pdbx_seq_one_letter_code
_entity_poly.pdbx_strand_id
1 'polypeptide(L)'
;MKKIILLVAAFCTFCTTFAHAEMGKWYAHLVYNLTSKVVVTPNKVFALADGHVYSMHKQTKELETYTKVDGWSDNKVNDLSFNPQTSTLVCAYTNANIDLITADGSVCNIPDLMQKNWAVDKTIYQIYNEGKLAYLACGFGVLVLDLEKKEIKDTYIIGPGARRHTKPLQRKW
;
A
#
# COMPACT_ATOMS: atom_id res chain seq x y z
N MET A 1 59.17 12.31 23.01
CA MET A 1 58.02 13.25 23.06
C MET A 1 57.34 13.46 21.71
N LYS A 2 58.10 13.83 20.63
CA LYS A 2 57.49 14.06 19.29
C LYS A 2 56.69 12.88 18.71
N LYS A 3 57.13 11.62 18.93
CA LYS A 3 56.42 10.41 18.45
C LYS A 3 55.08 10.15 19.18
N ILE A 4 54.99 10.51 20.45
CA ILE A 4 53.77 10.35 21.24
C ILE A 4 52.71 11.38 20.81
N ILE A 5 53.13 12.62 20.54
CA ILE A 5 52.27 13.69 20.05
C ILE A 5 51.68 13.33 18.67
N LEU A 6 52.46 12.70 17.80
CA LEU A 6 52.00 12.25 16.48
C LEU A 6 50.97 11.11 16.57
N LEU A 7 51.14 10.20 17.54
CA LEU A 7 50.25 9.10 17.79
C LEU A 7 48.90 9.57 18.36
N VAL A 8 48.92 10.56 19.26
CA VAL A 8 47.71 11.17 19.83
C VAL A 8 46.97 11.99 18.77
N ALA A 9 47.66 12.72 17.90
CA ALA A 9 47.06 13.45 16.80
C ALA A 9 46.42 12.50 15.78
N ALA A 10 47.03 11.36 15.45
CA ALA A 10 46.45 10.34 14.57
C ALA A 10 45.22 9.66 15.22
N PHE A 11 45.20 9.49 16.52
CA PHE A 11 44.03 8.92 17.23
C PHE A 11 42.88 9.89 17.29
N CYS A 12 43.09 11.19 17.45
CA CYS A 12 42.06 12.21 17.44
C CYS A 12 41.41 12.38 16.06
N THR A 13 42.12 12.15 14.96
CA THR A 13 41.54 12.23 13.60
C THR A 13 40.69 11.01 13.26
N PHE A 14 40.86 9.88 13.95
CA PHE A 14 40.07 8.67 13.73
C PHE A 14 38.71 8.68 14.47
N CYS A 15 38.54 9.55 15.46
CA CYS A 15 37.29 9.63 16.27
C CYS A 15 36.24 10.57 15.70
N THR A 16 36.39 11.15 14.52
CA THR A 16 35.40 12.05 13.90
C THR A 16 34.56 11.38 12.83
N THR A 17 34.27 10.09 12.96
CA THR A 17 33.09 9.54 12.26
C THR A 17 31.85 10.02 12.99
N PHE A 18 31.45 11.25 12.70
CA PHE A 18 30.13 11.73 13.10
C PHE A 18 29.10 10.80 12.46
N ALA A 19 28.33 10.09 13.29
CA ALA A 19 27.06 9.55 12.86
C ALA A 19 26.21 10.75 12.42
N HIS A 20 26.19 11.03 11.12
CA HIS A 20 25.27 11.98 10.53
C HIS A 20 23.90 11.34 10.62
N ALA A 21 23.21 11.55 11.73
CA ALA A 21 21.78 11.43 11.74
C ALA A 21 21.26 12.51 10.81
N GLU A 22 20.76 12.12 9.64
CA GLU A 22 20.10 13.06 8.71
C GLU A 22 18.92 13.70 9.45
N MET A 23 19.15 14.93 9.97
CA MET A 23 18.12 15.71 10.61
C MET A 23 17.08 16.09 9.55
N GLY A 24 15.82 15.76 9.81
CA GLY A 24 14.69 16.11 8.94
C GLY A 24 14.06 14.92 8.18
N LYS A 25 14.56 13.70 8.33
CA LYS A 25 13.81 12.51 7.88
C LYS A 25 12.84 12.05 8.96
N TRP A 26 11.58 12.02 8.61
CA TRP A 26 10.54 11.41 9.44
C TRP A 26 10.59 9.90 9.26
N TYR A 27 10.72 9.16 10.35
CA TYR A 27 10.61 7.71 10.36
C TYR A 27 9.29 7.31 11.00
N ALA A 28 8.49 6.55 10.28
CA ALA A 28 7.28 5.96 10.82
C ALA A 28 7.66 4.73 11.66
N HIS A 29 7.52 4.81 12.98
CA HIS A 29 7.67 3.67 13.88
C HIS A 29 6.35 2.90 13.92
N LEU A 30 6.13 2.03 12.95
CA LEU A 30 4.94 1.21 12.85
C LEU A 30 5.16 -0.15 13.54
N VAL A 31 4.08 -0.69 14.09
CA VAL A 31 4.09 -2.01 14.72
C VAL A 31 3.80 -3.06 13.66
N TYR A 32 4.67 -4.06 13.50
CA TYR A 32 4.54 -5.14 12.52
C TYR A 32 4.52 -6.51 13.20
N ASN A 33 3.69 -6.68 14.23
CA ASN A 33 3.71 -7.89 15.06
C ASN A 33 2.91 -9.04 14.46
N LEU A 34 1.75 -8.77 13.86
CA LEU A 34 0.83 -9.78 13.36
C LEU A 34 0.68 -9.65 11.83
N THR A 35 1.45 -10.46 11.11
CA THR A 35 1.31 -10.53 9.64
C THR A 35 0.07 -11.32 9.29
N SER A 36 -0.89 -10.67 8.64
CA SER A 36 -2.17 -11.24 8.23
C SER A 36 -2.17 -11.71 6.78
N LYS A 37 -1.34 -11.13 5.93
CA LYS A 37 -1.30 -11.44 4.49
C LYS A 37 0.09 -11.26 3.89
N VAL A 38 0.43 -12.12 2.94
CA VAL A 38 1.64 -12.02 2.12
C VAL A 38 1.25 -12.01 0.65
N VAL A 39 1.83 -11.09 -0.11
CA VAL A 39 1.60 -10.94 -1.55
C VAL A 39 2.95 -10.94 -2.27
N VAL A 40 3.09 -11.82 -3.25
CA VAL A 40 4.34 -11.99 -4.00
C VAL A 40 4.20 -11.33 -5.36
N THR A 41 5.11 -10.38 -5.65
CA THR A 41 5.26 -9.76 -6.97
C THR A 41 6.55 -10.26 -7.64
N PRO A 42 6.84 -9.93 -8.89
CA PRO A 42 8.09 -10.37 -9.53
C PRO A 42 9.35 -10.00 -8.74
N ASN A 43 9.44 -8.77 -8.22
CA ASN A 43 10.65 -8.24 -7.59
C ASN A 43 10.60 -8.16 -6.06
N LYS A 44 9.39 -8.06 -5.47
CA LYS A 44 9.18 -7.83 -4.03
C LYS A 44 8.22 -8.84 -3.43
N VAL A 45 8.35 -9.05 -2.14
CA VAL A 45 7.36 -9.74 -1.31
C VAL A 45 6.78 -8.70 -0.37
N PHE A 46 5.49 -8.43 -0.51
CA PHE A 46 4.75 -7.54 0.38
C PHE A 46 4.13 -8.31 1.52
N ALA A 47 4.11 -7.72 2.70
CA ALA A 47 3.41 -8.26 3.86
C ALA A 47 2.56 -7.18 4.50
N LEU A 48 1.35 -7.58 4.90
CA LEU A 48 0.40 -6.76 5.65
C LEU A 48 0.45 -7.20 7.12
N ALA A 49 0.83 -6.32 8.01
CA ALA A 49 0.89 -6.56 9.44
C ALA A 49 0.26 -5.39 10.20
N ASP A 50 -0.71 -5.69 11.07
CA ASP A 50 -1.44 -4.69 11.87
C ASP A 50 -2.01 -3.50 11.07
N GLY A 51 -2.38 -3.74 9.82
CA GLY A 51 -2.87 -2.72 8.89
C GLY A 51 -1.79 -1.89 8.22
N HIS A 52 -0.51 -2.22 8.43
CA HIS A 52 0.64 -1.56 7.80
C HIS A 52 1.30 -2.48 6.78
N VAL A 53 1.86 -1.87 5.74
CA VAL A 53 2.50 -2.62 4.65
C VAL A 53 4.00 -2.40 4.67
N TYR A 54 4.71 -3.49 4.52
CA TYR A 54 6.14 -3.48 4.24
C TYR A 54 6.45 -4.45 3.11
N SER A 55 7.57 -4.27 2.45
CA SER A 55 8.06 -5.22 1.47
C SER A 55 9.52 -5.57 1.69
N MET A 56 9.89 -6.73 1.15
CA MET A 56 11.28 -7.16 1.03
C MET A 56 11.61 -7.35 -0.45
N HIS A 57 12.67 -6.71 -0.91
CA HIS A 57 13.18 -6.93 -2.26
C HIS A 57 13.81 -8.32 -2.36
N LYS A 58 13.43 -9.11 -3.37
CA LYS A 58 13.84 -10.53 -3.46
C LYS A 58 15.34 -10.73 -3.62
N GLN A 59 16.03 -9.83 -4.34
CA GLN A 59 17.46 -9.93 -4.62
C GLN A 59 18.29 -9.25 -3.53
N THR A 60 18.06 -7.96 -3.27
CA THR A 60 18.86 -7.16 -2.33
C THR A 60 18.55 -7.43 -0.86
N LYS A 61 17.36 -8.01 -0.57
CA LYS A 61 16.83 -8.24 0.78
C LYS A 61 16.54 -6.94 1.57
N GLU A 62 16.56 -5.82 0.88
CA GLU A 62 16.20 -4.54 1.47
C GLU A 62 14.73 -4.53 1.89
N LEU A 63 14.47 -3.96 3.06
CA LEU A 63 13.13 -3.77 3.61
C LEU A 63 12.68 -2.34 3.36
N GLU A 64 11.46 -2.20 2.87
CA GLU A 64 10.80 -0.92 2.66
C GLU A 64 9.47 -0.90 3.40
N THR A 65 9.11 0.24 3.96
CA THR A 65 7.79 0.49 4.58
C THR A 65 6.98 1.45 3.72
N TYR A 66 5.66 1.37 3.79
CA TYR A 66 4.78 2.18 2.96
C TYR A 66 3.77 2.94 3.81
N THR A 67 3.81 4.25 3.68
CA THR A 67 2.98 5.19 4.43
C THR A 67 2.53 6.34 3.55
N LYS A 68 1.71 7.25 4.08
CA LYS A 68 1.34 8.50 3.38
C LYS A 68 2.56 9.36 3.01
N VAL A 69 3.64 9.28 3.77
CA VAL A 69 4.88 10.01 3.47
C VAL A 69 5.53 9.48 2.19
N ASP A 70 5.32 8.19 1.89
CA ASP A 70 5.86 7.50 0.72
C ASP A 70 4.90 7.57 -0.49
N GLY A 71 3.85 8.39 -0.40
CA GLY A 71 2.91 8.64 -1.49
C GLY A 71 1.68 7.73 -1.53
N TRP A 72 1.47 6.85 -0.53
CA TRP A 72 0.24 6.08 -0.40
C TRP A 72 -0.89 6.96 0.14
N SER A 73 -2.14 6.69 -0.27
CA SER A 73 -3.26 7.58 0.02
C SER A 73 -3.75 7.50 1.46
N ASP A 74 -3.52 6.37 2.14
CA ASP A 74 -3.96 6.17 3.53
C ASP A 74 -2.99 5.31 4.35
N ASN A 75 -3.23 5.20 5.68
CA ASN A 75 -2.32 4.52 6.60
C ASN A 75 -2.75 3.10 6.99
N LYS A 76 -4.07 2.81 7.00
CA LYS A 76 -4.60 1.53 7.45
C LYS A 76 -5.13 0.70 6.29
N VAL A 77 -4.35 -0.27 5.91
CA VAL A 77 -4.69 -1.24 4.86
C VAL A 77 -5.48 -2.40 5.46
N ASN A 78 -6.54 -2.80 4.79
CA ASN A 78 -7.35 -3.96 5.15
C ASN A 78 -7.00 -5.20 4.32
N ASP A 79 -6.75 -5.02 3.04
CA ASP A 79 -6.35 -6.12 2.15
C ASP A 79 -5.43 -5.66 1.02
N LEU A 80 -4.60 -6.59 0.54
CA LEU A 80 -3.67 -6.41 -0.57
C LEU A 80 -3.80 -7.56 -1.57
N SER A 81 -3.72 -7.28 -2.86
CA SER A 81 -3.65 -8.33 -3.86
C SER A 81 -2.88 -7.87 -5.10
N PHE A 82 -2.04 -8.73 -5.65
CA PHE A 82 -1.27 -8.42 -6.86
C PHE A 82 -1.91 -9.08 -8.08
N ASN A 83 -2.15 -8.29 -9.11
CA ASN A 83 -2.59 -8.77 -10.41
C ASN A 83 -1.37 -8.94 -11.34
N PRO A 84 -1.00 -10.18 -11.71
CA PRO A 84 0.17 -10.41 -12.55
C PRO A 84 -0.04 -9.98 -14.00
N GLN A 85 -1.28 -9.94 -14.50
CA GLN A 85 -1.56 -9.58 -15.89
C GLN A 85 -1.39 -8.09 -16.15
N THR A 86 -1.81 -7.26 -15.22
CA THR A 86 -1.67 -5.78 -15.30
C THR A 86 -0.45 -5.28 -14.53
N SER A 87 0.29 -6.17 -13.84
CA SER A 87 1.40 -5.83 -12.96
C SER A 87 1.03 -4.77 -11.93
N THR A 88 -0.19 -4.85 -11.40
CA THR A 88 -0.75 -3.87 -10.47
C THR A 88 -0.96 -4.49 -9.09
N LEU A 89 -0.46 -3.85 -8.05
CA LEU A 89 -0.80 -4.16 -6.66
C LEU A 89 -2.05 -3.34 -6.28
N VAL A 90 -3.11 -4.02 -5.90
CA VAL A 90 -4.36 -3.41 -5.42
C VAL A 90 -4.29 -3.35 -3.89
N CYS A 91 -4.46 -2.18 -3.33
CA CYS A 91 -4.46 -1.92 -1.91
C CYS A 91 -5.82 -1.36 -1.48
N ALA A 92 -6.51 -2.05 -0.59
CA ALA A 92 -7.79 -1.62 -0.02
C ALA A 92 -7.59 -1.15 1.42
N TYR A 93 -8.06 0.05 1.73
CA TYR A 93 -7.96 0.64 3.06
C TYR A 93 -9.21 0.41 3.90
N THR A 94 -9.07 0.52 5.21
CA THR A 94 -10.17 0.32 6.18
C THR A 94 -11.32 1.32 6.02
N ASN A 95 -11.06 2.48 5.42
CA ASN A 95 -12.05 3.52 5.13
C ASN A 95 -12.70 3.38 3.74
N ALA A 96 -12.50 2.24 3.06
CA ALA A 96 -12.96 1.96 1.71
C ALA A 96 -12.28 2.80 0.60
N ASN A 97 -11.16 3.46 0.90
CA ASN A 97 -10.28 4.01 -0.12
C ASN A 97 -9.52 2.89 -0.82
N ILE A 98 -9.08 3.11 -2.05
CA ILE A 98 -8.37 2.10 -2.84
C ILE A 98 -7.20 2.76 -3.57
N ASP A 99 -6.02 2.13 -3.50
CA ASP A 99 -4.87 2.50 -4.32
C ASP A 99 -4.54 1.37 -5.31
N LEU A 100 -4.21 1.77 -6.51
CA LEU A 100 -3.61 0.92 -7.53
C LEU A 100 -2.14 1.31 -7.69
N ILE A 101 -1.25 0.42 -7.29
CA ILE A 101 0.20 0.66 -7.35
C ILE A 101 0.76 -0.14 -8.53
N THR A 102 1.35 0.55 -9.49
CA THR A 102 1.94 -0.03 -10.68
C THR A 102 3.38 -0.49 -10.44
N ALA A 103 3.95 -1.25 -11.36
CA ALA A 103 5.28 -1.84 -11.22
C ALA A 103 6.40 -0.79 -11.08
N ASP A 104 6.20 0.42 -11.61
CA ASP A 104 7.11 1.57 -11.47
C ASP A 104 6.97 2.31 -10.14
N GLY A 105 6.05 1.87 -9.26
CA GLY A 105 5.79 2.46 -7.96
C GLY A 105 4.80 3.63 -7.99
N SER A 106 4.25 3.99 -9.15
CA SER A 106 3.24 5.05 -9.21
C SER A 106 1.93 4.60 -8.56
N VAL A 107 1.31 5.52 -7.79
CA VAL A 107 0.06 5.29 -7.08
C VAL A 107 -1.07 6.01 -7.79
N CYS A 108 -2.12 5.27 -8.13
CA CYS A 108 -3.39 5.82 -8.62
C CYS A 108 -4.47 5.59 -7.57
N ASN A 109 -4.95 6.66 -6.95
CA ASN A 109 -6.00 6.58 -5.95
C ASN A 109 -7.39 6.53 -6.58
N ILE A 110 -8.26 5.66 -6.07
CA ILE A 110 -9.68 5.54 -6.43
C ILE A 110 -10.52 5.78 -5.17
N PRO A 111 -10.84 7.04 -4.84
CA PRO A 111 -11.58 7.40 -3.64
C PRO A 111 -13.09 7.28 -3.78
N ASP A 112 -13.60 6.91 -4.95
CA ASP A 112 -15.02 6.97 -5.31
C ASP A 112 -15.93 6.23 -4.31
N LEU A 113 -15.54 5.04 -3.85
CA LEU A 113 -16.31 4.29 -2.86
C LEU A 113 -16.27 4.96 -1.48
N MET A 114 -15.09 5.45 -1.07
CA MET A 114 -14.93 6.16 0.20
C MET A 114 -15.79 7.43 0.24
N GLN A 115 -15.74 8.24 -0.83
CA GLN A 115 -16.41 9.54 -0.91
C GLN A 115 -17.92 9.43 -1.13
N LYS A 116 -18.42 8.27 -1.59
CA LYS A 116 -19.84 8.08 -1.83
C LYS A 116 -20.62 8.19 -0.51
N ASN A 117 -21.56 9.14 -0.44
CA ASN A 117 -22.49 9.22 0.67
C ASN A 117 -23.54 8.11 0.56
N TRP A 118 -23.25 6.98 1.21
CA TRP A 118 -24.05 5.77 1.12
C TRP A 118 -24.12 5.09 2.49
N ALA A 119 -25.36 4.91 2.99
CA ALA A 119 -25.63 4.35 4.31
C ALA A 119 -25.54 2.81 4.30
N VAL A 120 -24.42 2.25 3.83
CA VAL A 120 -24.13 0.83 3.83
C VAL A 120 -22.73 0.56 4.36
N ASP A 121 -22.47 -0.66 4.79
CA ASP A 121 -21.11 -1.08 5.12
C ASP A 121 -20.26 -1.15 3.85
N LYS A 122 -19.28 -0.25 3.74
CA LYS A 122 -18.36 -0.16 2.61
C LYS A 122 -17.03 -0.90 2.84
N THR A 123 -16.89 -1.57 3.98
CA THR A 123 -15.65 -2.31 4.30
C THR A 123 -15.31 -3.30 3.20
N ILE A 124 -14.08 -3.24 2.72
CA ILE A 124 -13.54 -4.18 1.73
C ILE A 124 -12.82 -5.28 2.50
N TYR A 125 -13.33 -6.49 2.45
CA TYR A 125 -12.81 -7.63 3.22
C TYR A 125 -11.76 -8.43 2.46
N GLN A 126 -11.90 -8.52 1.14
CA GLN A 126 -11.04 -9.37 0.32
C GLN A 126 -10.98 -8.86 -1.12
N ILE A 127 -9.81 -9.02 -1.75
CA ILE A 127 -9.57 -8.71 -3.15
C ILE A 127 -9.25 -10.00 -3.89
N TYR A 128 -9.97 -10.27 -4.98
CA TYR A 128 -9.72 -11.36 -5.91
C TYR A 128 -9.45 -10.80 -7.30
N ASN A 129 -8.33 -11.21 -7.91
CA ASN A 129 -7.94 -10.75 -9.24
C ASN A 129 -8.24 -11.83 -10.28
N GLU A 130 -8.85 -11.44 -11.40
CA GLU A 130 -9.06 -12.31 -12.56
C GLU A 130 -8.93 -11.50 -13.85
N GLY A 131 -8.05 -11.96 -14.74
CA GLY A 131 -7.78 -11.22 -15.96
C GLY A 131 -7.29 -9.81 -15.65
N LYS A 132 -7.93 -8.81 -16.23
CA LYS A 132 -7.65 -7.38 -16.03
C LYS A 132 -8.53 -6.73 -14.96
N LEU A 133 -9.31 -7.52 -14.25
CA LEU A 133 -10.28 -7.05 -13.27
C LEU A 133 -9.85 -7.46 -11.86
N ALA A 134 -10.24 -6.62 -10.90
CA ALA A 134 -10.20 -6.97 -9.49
C ALA A 134 -11.62 -6.94 -8.93
N TYR A 135 -12.00 -8.00 -8.24
CA TYR A 135 -13.27 -8.17 -7.56
C TYR A 135 -13.04 -7.96 -6.06
N LEU A 136 -13.71 -6.98 -5.49
CA LEU A 136 -13.59 -6.62 -4.09
C LEU A 136 -14.84 -7.05 -3.35
N ALA A 137 -14.72 -7.99 -2.41
CA ALA A 137 -15.79 -8.37 -1.53
C ALA A 137 -16.02 -7.28 -0.48
N CYS A 138 -17.16 -6.64 -0.52
CA CYS A 138 -17.55 -5.52 0.35
C CYS A 138 -18.75 -5.87 1.22
N GLY A 139 -18.96 -5.13 2.31
CA GLY A 139 -20.11 -5.34 3.18
C GLY A 139 -21.47 -5.20 2.48
N PHE A 140 -21.54 -4.45 1.39
CA PHE A 140 -22.74 -4.31 0.56
C PHE A 140 -22.85 -5.33 -0.60
N GLY A 141 -21.79 -6.08 -0.90
CA GLY A 141 -21.72 -7.00 -2.04
C GLY A 141 -20.35 -6.99 -2.71
N VAL A 142 -20.31 -6.85 -4.04
CA VAL A 142 -19.04 -6.92 -4.81
C VAL A 142 -18.85 -5.65 -5.62
N LEU A 143 -17.66 -5.06 -5.48
CA LEU A 143 -17.17 -3.98 -6.33
C LEU A 143 -16.19 -4.55 -7.37
N VAL A 144 -16.33 -4.14 -8.62
CA VAL A 144 -15.43 -4.57 -9.70
C VAL A 144 -14.62 -3.39 -10.20
N LEU A 145 -13.29 -3.53 -10.17
CA LEU A 145 -12.35 -2.55 -10.72
C LEU A 145 -11.82 -3.02 -12.08
N ASP A 146 -11.71 -2.11 -13.02
CA ASP A 146 -10.92 -2.27 -14.23
C ASP A 146 -9.51 -1.73 -13.96
N LEU A 147 -8.52 -2.61 -13.89
CA LEU A 147 -7.16 -2.25 -13.52
C LEU A 147 -6.40 -1.56 -14.65
N GLU A 148 -6.81 -1.74 -15.92
CA GLU A 148 -6.22 -1.02 -17.05
C GLU A 148 -6.74 0.41 -17.12
N LYS A 149 -8.05 0.57 -16.97
CA LYS A 149 -8.69 1.89 -16.99
C LYS A 149 -8.55 2.64 -15.67
N LYS A 150 -8.18 1.93 -14.61
CA LYS A 150 -8.03 2.46 -13.25
C LYS A 150 -9.32 3.12 -12.75
N GLU A 151 -10.43 2.43 -12.91
CA GLU A 151 -11.76 2.92 -12.53
C GLU A 151 -12.65 1.80 -11.99
N ILE A 152 -13.72 2.17 -11.28
CA ILE A 152 -14.78 1.23 -10.89
C ILE A 152 -15.60 0.91 -12.14
N LYS A 153 -15.57 -0.37 -12.53
CA LYS A 153 -16.31 -0.89 -13.68
C LYS A 153 -17.77 -1.19 -13.35
N ASP A 154 -18.00 -1.85 -12.22
CA ASP A 154 -19.33 -2.30 -11.83
C ASP A 154 -19.47 -2.43 -10.31
N THR A 155 -20.73 -2.48 -9.84
CA THR A 155 -21.05 -2.62 -8.42
C THR A 155 -22.26 -3.53 -8.27
N TYR A 156 -22.06 -4.70 -7.64
CA TYR A 156 -23.13 -5.67 -7.37
C TYR A 156 -23.54 -5.56 -5.90
N ILE A 157 -24.79 -5.11 -5.66
CA ILE A 157 -25.37 -5.03 -4.33
C ILE A 157 -26.08 -6.34 -4.04
N ILE A 158 -25.71 -6.99 -2.93
CA ILE A 158 -26.26 -8.29 -2.51
C ILE A 158 -26.89 -8.09 -1.13
N GLY A 159 -28.19 -8.43 -1.00
CA GLY A 159 -28.85 -8.35 0.30
C GLY A 159 -30.33 -7.93 0.21
N PRO A 160 -31.07 -7.94 1.32
CA PRO A 160 -32.46 -7.49 1.37
C PRO A 160 -32.52 -5.98 1.07
N GLY A 161 -33.12 -5.62 -0.06
CA GLY A 161 -33.15 -4.25 -0.60
C GLY A 161 -32.29 -4.02 -1.83
N ALA A 162 -31.59 -5.03 -2.31
CA ALA A 162 -30.81 -4.97 -3.54
C ALA A 162 -31.71 -4.67 -4.76
N ARG A 163 -31.93 -3.39 -5.05
CA ARG A 163 -32.39 -2.99 -6.39
C ARG A 163 -31.21 -3.10 -7.33
N ARG A 164 -31.35 -3.83 -8.43
CA ARG A 164 -30.34 -3.92 -9.50
C ARG A 164 -30.09 -2.52 -10.05
N HIS A 165 -29.09 -1.83 -9.54
CA HIS A 165 -28.55 -0.64 -10.17
C HIS A 165 -27.31 -1.03 -10.97
N THR A 166 -27.55 -1.40 -12.22
CA THR A 166 -26.55 -1.61 -13.26
C THR A 166 -26.08 -0.26 -13.84
N LYS A 167 -25.60 0.65 -13.03
CA LYS A 167 -24.87 1.83 -13.54
C LYS A 167 -23.50 1.88 -12.89
N PRO A 168 -22.42 1.89 -13.71
CA PRO A 168 -21.09 2.14 -13.20
C PRO A 168 -21.06 3.48 -12.46
N LEU A 169 -20.22 3.57 -11.43
CA LEU A 169 -19.90 4.84 -10.77
C LEU A 169 -19.19 5.73 -11.79
N GLN A 170 -19.95 6.59 -12.46
CA GLN A 170 -19.36 7.53 -13.40
C GLN A 170 -18.68 8.66 -12.63
N ARG A 171 -17.40 8.89 -12.90
CA ARG A 171 -16.72 10.13 -12.52
C ARG A 171 -17.47 11.31 -13.17
N LYS A 172 -18.01 12.19 -12.34
CA LYS A 172 -18.32 13.55 -12.79
C LYS A 172 -17.04 14.38 -12.64
N TRP A 173 -16.52 14.81 -13.75
CA TRP A 173 -15.45 15.81 -13.85
C TRP A 173 -15.95 17.16 -13.35
#